data_efbc000df65b0732267dd9901cc498c0
#
_entry.id   efbc000df65b0732267dd9901cc498c0
#
_cell.length_a   1.000
_cell.length_b   1.000
_cell.length_c   1.000
_cell.angle_alpha   90.00
_cell.angle_beta   90.00
_cell.angle_gamma   90.00
#
_symmetry.space_group_name_H-M   'P 1'
#
loop_
_entity.id
_entity.type
_entity.pdbx_description
1 polymer ?
#
loop_
_entity_poly.entity_id
_entity_poly.type
_entity_poly.pdbx_seq_one_letter_code
_entity_poly.pdbx_strand_id
1 'polypeptide(L)'
;MRITNSLAIALLALTIAACSGVETRPAPTEQFAKGNYKYHQWRSEPLDNSTRSSDRIYLMDPIVRRELDANLRSKGYILDASKAQFSVDYLQAPGLRMGEKSGAASNISPYPSVVANRQIDGASVDNAHALGGVKETSNIAIQFNDSITKQEVWQVIITKFVENVNQIDPQQLDKNLSKGIAKGLDTLPPAGQ
;
A
#
# COMPACT_ATOMS: atom_id res chain seq x y z
N MET A 1 16.77 22.91 -38.65
CA MET A 1 15.50 23.26 -37.97
C MET A 1 14.61 22.06 -37.59
N ARG A 2 15.12 20.79 -37.60
CA ARG A 2 14.34 19.57 -37.23
C ARG A 2 14.72 18.95 -35.89
N ILE A 3 15.85 19.35 -35.30
CA ILE A 3 16.38 18.79 -34.05
C ILE A 3 15.76 19.44 -32.80
N THR A 4 15.35 20.72 -32.91
CA THR A 4 14.77 21.48 -31.79
C THR A 4 13.36 21.00 -31.40
N ASN A 5 12.59 20.47 -32.36
CA ASN A 5 11.21 19.96 -32.07
C ASN A 5 11.24 18.62 -31.31
N SER A 6 12.23 17.78 -31.53
CA SER A 6 12.34 16.46 -30.84
C SER A 6 12.72 16.62 -29.37
N LEU A 7 13.53 17.64 -29.05
CA LEU A 7 13.92 17.91 -27.66
C LEU A 7 12.76 18.47 -26.83
N ALA A 8 11.92 19.30 -27.43
CA ALA A 8 10.76 19.88 -26.74
C ALA A 8 9.68 18.81 -26.41
N ILE A 9 9.49 17.83 -27.29
CA ILE A 9 8.55 16.73 -27.07
C ILE A 9 9.06 15.79 -25.98
N ALA A 10 10.37 15.52 -25.90
CA ALA A 10 10.97 14.70 -24.85
C ALA A 10 10.86 15.37 -23.46
N LEU A 11 10.98 16.69 -23.38
CA LEU A 11 10.87 17.43 -22.12
C LEU A 11 9.41 17.46 -21.61
N LEU A 12 8.43 17.49 -22.51
CA LEU A 12 7.00 17.51 -22.14
C LEU A 12 6.51 16.16 -21.60
N ALA A 13 7.14 15.06 -22.01
CA ALA A 13 6.79 13.71 -21.55
C ALA A 13 7.23 13.41 -20.11
N LEU A 14 8.22 14.15 -19.58
CA LEU A 14 8.71 13.94 -18.20
C LEU A 14 7.84 14.61 -17.12
N THR A 15 6.90 15.48 -17.46
CA THR A 15 6.13 16.24 -16.46
C THR A 15 4.82 15.56 -16.01
N ILE A 16 4.43 14.45 -16.61
CA ILE A 16 3.13 13.80 -16.31
C ILE A 16 3.21 12.79 -15.16
N ALA A 17 4.42 12.46 -14.64
CA ALA A 17 4.59 11.45 -13.60
C ALA A 17 4.36 11.94 -12.15
N ALA A 18 4.08 13.24 -11.93
CA ALA A 18 4.25 13.88 -10.61
C ALA A 18 2.99 13.97 -9.74
N CYS A 19 1.80 13.53 -10.16
CA CYS A 19 0.56 13.76 -9.39
C CYS A 19 -0.21 12.51 -9.03
N SER A 20 0.41 11.53 -8.35
CA SER A 20 -0.40 10.40 -7.87
C SER A 20 -0.78 10.48 -6.39
N GLY A 21 -0.15 11.31 -5.59
CA GLY A 21 -0.41 11.38 -4.15
C GLY A 21 -0.27 10.03 -3.41
N VAL A 22 0.33 9.03 -4.07
CA VAL A 22 0.56 7.69 -3.51
C VAL A 22 2.05 7.43 -3.43
N GLU A 23 2.54 7.21 -2.22
CA GLU A 23 3.91 6.81 -1.95
C GLU A 23 3.97 5.32 -1.60
N THR A 24 5.05 4.67 -1.95
CA THR A 24 5.30 3.25 -1.61
C THR A 24 6.69 3.10 -1.02
N ARG A 25 6.79 2.24 0.01
CA ARG A 25 8.05 1.90 0.66
C ARG A 25 8.15 0.37 0.75
N PRO A 26 8.62 -0.28 -0.32
CA PRO A 26 8.88 -1.71 -0.29
C PRO A 26 10.13 -2.01 0.54
N ALA A 27 10.08 -3.12 1.29
CA ALA A 27 11.27 -3.70 1.91
C ALA A 27 12.22 -4.28 0.87
N PRO A 28 13.50 -4.49 1.21
CA PRO A 28 14.43 -5.24 0.37
C PRO A 28 13.88 -6.63 0.02
N THR A 29 14.15 -7.10 -1.18
CA THR A 29 13.56 -8.35 -1.71
C THR A 29 14.45 -9.57 -1.57
N GLU A 30 15.68 -9.41 -1.07
CA GLU A 30 16.69 -10.48 -1.01
C GLU A 30 16.24 -11.67 -0.16
N GLN A 31 15.55 -11.40 0.96
CA GLN A 31 15.04 -12.46 1.82
C GLN A 31 13.91 -13.23 1.14
N PHE A 32 13.01 -12.52 0.49
CA PHE A 32 11.90 -13.11 -0.26
C PHE A 32 12.41 -13.93 -1.46
N ALA A 33 13.37 -13.39 -2.22
CA ALA A 33 13.98 -14.07 -3.36
C ALA A 33 14.65 -15.39 -2.98
N LYS A 34 15.35 -15.44 -1.83
CA LYS A 34 15.98 -16.68 -1.31
C LYS A 34 14.97 -17.80 -1.05
N GLY A 35 13.71 -17.47 -0.76
CA GLY A 35 12.66 -18.45 -0.52
C GLY A 35 12.17 -19.17 -1.78
N ASN A 36 12.53 -18.65 -2.98
CA ASN A 36 12.12 -19.23 -4.26
C ASN A 36 10.62 -19.57 -4.32
N TYR A 37 9.81 -18.66 -3.83
CA TYR A 37 8.37 -18.85 -3.66
C TYR A 37 7.64 -18.89 -5.01
N LYS A 38 6.58 -19.72 -5.07
CA LYS A 38 5.70 -19.83 -6.23
C LYS A 38 4.22 -19.84 -5.84
N TYR A 39 3.89 -20.47 -4.72
CA TYR A 39 2.50 -20.65 -4.27
C TYR A 39 2.23 -19.83 -3.03
N HIS A 40 1.07 -19.15 -3.02
CA HIS A 40 0.65 -18.36 -1.87
C HIS A 40 -0.79 -18.65 -1.45
N GLN A 41 -1.12 -18.21 -0.25
CA GLN A 41 -2.47 -18.18 0.28
C GLN A 41 -2.74 -16.85 0.98
N TRP A 42 -3.99 -16.53 1.18
CA TRP A 42 -4.38 -15.49 2.11
C TRP A 42 -4.28 -16.02 3.54
N ARG A 43 -3.81 -15.18 4.45
CA ARG A 43 -3.73 -15.51 5.88
C ARG A 43 -5.10 -15.45 6.55
N SER A 44 -5.95 -14.53 6.10
CA SER A 44 -7.31 -14.31 6.59
C SER A 44 -8.34 -14.53 5.49
N GLU A 45 -9.53 -14.96 5.88
CA GLU A 45 -10.69 -15.01 4.97
C GLU A 45 -11.08 -13.60 4.53
N PRO A 46 -11.78 -13.45 3.38
CA PRO A 46 -12.37 -12.20 2.97
C PRO A 46 -13.30 -11.65 4.04
N LEU A 47 -13.33 -10.33 4.20
CA LEU A 47 -14.23 -9.70 5.16
C LEU A 47 -15.69 -9.84 4.70
N ASP A 48 -16.51 -10.44 5.56
CA ASP A 48 -17.95 -10.51 5.36
C ASP A 48 -18.63 -9.27 5.96
N ASN A 49 -19.32 -8.49 5.10
CA ASN A 49 -20.09 -7.34 5.52
C ASN A 49 -21.59 -7.67 5.67
N SER A 50 -21.91 -8.80 6.28
CA SER A 50 -23.31 -9.20 6.57
C SER A 50 -24.05 -8.20 7.44
N THR A 51 -23.35 -7.45 8.29
CA THR A 51 -23.90 -6.40 9.15
C THR A 51 -24.12 -5.08 8.43
N ARG A 52 -23.75 -4.96 7.16
CA ARG A 52 -23.82 -3.71 6.37
C ARG A 52 -23.13 -2.54 7.08
N SER A 53 -21.99 -2.80 7.68
CA SER A 53 -21.16 -1.76 8.28
C SER A 53 -20.72 -0.73 7.23
N SER A 54 -20.70 0.54 7.62
CA SER A 54 -20.16 1.63 6.82
C SER A 54 -18.63 1.77 6.95
N ASP A 55 -18.00 0.88 7.70
CA ASP A 55 -16.54 0.91 7.85
C ASP A 55 -15.85 0.72 6.50
N ARG A 56 -14.93 1.62 6.23
CA ARG A 56 -14.15 1.69 4.99
C ARG A 56 -13.43 0.40 4.64
N ILE A 57 -13.05 -0.40 5.65
CA ILE A 57 -12.32 -1.65 5.44
C ILE A 57 -13.11 -2.63 4.56
N TYR A 58 -14.45 -2.65 4.69
CA TYR A 58 -15.30 -3.52 3.87
C TYR A 58 -15.37 -3.11 2.40
N LEU A 59 -15.16 -1.82 2.09
CA LEU A 59 -15.02 -1.36 0.71
C LEU A 59 -13.63 -1.66 0.14
N MET A 60 -12.62 -1.63 1.00
CA MET A 60 -11.23 -1.82 0.61
C MET A 60 -10.85 -3.28 0.42
N ASP A 61 -11.33 -4.19 1.27
CA ASP A 61 -10.92 -5.60 1.26
C ASP A 61 -11.04 -6.26 -0.12
N PRO A 62 -12.20 -6.21 -0.80
CA PRO A 62 -12.33 -6.84 -2.11
C PRO A 62 -11.41 -6.22 -3.17
N ILE A 63 -11.14 -4.92 -3.07
CA ILE A 63 -10.24 -4.22 -4.01
C ILE A 63 -8.80 -4.65 -3.75
N VAL A 64 -8.36 -4.62 -2.49
CA VAL A 64 -7.00 -4.99 -2.10
C VAL A 64 -6.70 -6.43 -2.51
N ARG A 65 -7.61 -7.37 -2.23
CA ARG A 65 -7.45 -8.77 -2.61
C ARG A 65 -7.37 -8.95 -4.13
N ARG A 66 -8.31 -8.37 -4.86
CA ARG A 66 -8.31 -8.43 -6.33
C ARG A 66 -6.98 -7.93 -6.91
N GLU A 67 -6.53 -6.77 -6.47
CA GLU A 67 -5.32 -6.15 -7.01
C GLU A 67 -4.04 -6.91 -6.62
N LEU A 68 -3.97 -7.40 -5.39
CA LEU A 68 -2.85 -8.23 -4.95
C LEU A 68 -2.78 -9.54 -5.74
N ASP A 69 -3.90 -10.25 -5.87
CA ASP A 69 -3.96 -11.50 -6.64
C ASP A 69 -3.61 -11.28 -8.12
N ALA A 70 -4.09 -10.19 -8.72
CA ALA A 70 -3.79 -9.85 -10.10
C ALA A 70 -2.29 -9.54 -10.31
N ASN A 71 -1.69 -8.72 -9.43
CA ASN A 71 -0.28 -8.37 -9.52
C ASN A 71 0.64 -9.56 -9.23
N LEU A 72 0.34 -10.38 -8.23
CA LEU A 72 1.08 -11.60 -7.95
C LEU A 72 1.01 -12.59 -9.11
N ARG A 73 -0.19 -12.80 -9.67
CA ARG A 73 -0.40 -13.66 -10.84
C ARG A 73 0.39 -13.17 -12.05
N SER A 74 0.46 -11.87 -12.30
CA SER A 74 1.22 -11.30 -13.41
C SER A 74 2.72 -11.58 -13.29
N LYS A 75 3.22 -11.77 -12.07
CA LYS A 75 4.60 -12.15 -11.78
C LYS A 75 4.81 -13.68 -11.71
N GLY A 76 3.78 -14.48 -11.98
CA GLY A 76 3.84 -15.94 -12.00
C GLY A 76 3.54 -16.64 -10.67
N TYR A 77 3.16 -15.89 -9.61
CA TYR A 77 2.73 -16.51 -8.36
C TYR A 77 1.31 -17.10 -8.50
N ILE A 78 1.08 -18.22 -7.83
CA ILE A 78 -0.17 -18.99 -7.93
C ILE A 78 -0.85 -19.01 -6.57
N LEU A 79 -2.11 -18.58 -6.53
CA LEU A 79 -2.95 -18.72 -5.35
C LEU A 79 -3.40 -20.18 -5.21
N ASP A 80 -2.83 -20.90 -4.27
CA ASP A 80 -3.13 -22.31 -3.96
C ASP A 80 -2.82 -22.59 -2.50
N ALA A 81 -3.86 -22.62 -1.67
CA ALA A 81 -3.72 -22.81 -0.22
C ALA A 81 -3.11 -24.17 0.14
N SER A 82 -3.31 -25.21 -0.70
CA SER A 82 -2.79 -26.56 -0.43
C SER A 82 -1.28 -26.67 -0.62
N LYS A 83 -0.68 -25.78 -1.39
CA LYS A 83 0.75 -25.75 -1.72
C LYS A 83 1.44 -24.49 -1.22
N ALA A 84 0.74 -23.64 -0.46
CA ALA A 84 1.21 -22.31 -0.11
C ALA A 84 2.55 -22.35 0.65
N GLN A 85 3.52 -21.67 0.08
CA GLN A 85 4.87 -21.49 0.62
C GLN A 85 4.96 -20.18 1.41
N PHE A 86 4.12 -19.20 1.10
CA PHE A 86 3.97 -17.97 1.88
C PHE A 86 2.51 -17.56 1.99
N SER A 87 2.20 -16.77 3.00
CA SER A 87 0.89 -16.17 3.20
C SER A 87 0.94 -14.67 2.99
N VAL A 88 -0.15 -14.15 2.45
CA VAL A 88 -0.38 -12.71 2.22
C VAL A 88 -1.34 -12.18 3.26
N ASP A 89 -1.00 -11.04 3.85
CA ASP A 89 -1.85 -10.30 4.77
C ASP A 89 -1.74 -8.80 4.51
N TYR A 90 -2.70 -8.02 4.97
CA TYR A 90 -2.61 -6.57 4.94
C TYR A 90 -3.26 -5.94 6.16
N LEU A 91 -2.77 -4.77 6.53
CA LEU A 91 -3.30 -3.95 7.61
C LEU A 91 -3.54 -2.54 7.09
N GLN A 92 -4.66 -1.95 7.49
CA GLN A 92 -4.93 -0.54 7.27
C GLN A 92 -4.68 0.25 8.56
N ALA A 93 -3.95 1.34 8.46
CA ALA A 93 -3.72 2.24 9.57
C ALA A 93 -3.84 3.70 9.13
N PRO A 94 -4.67 4.51 9.79
CA PRO A 94 -4.60 5.96 9.64
C PRO A 94 -3.28 6.48 10.20
N GLY A 95 -2.80 7.57 9.63
CA GLY A 95 -1.59 8.23 10.11
C GLY A 95 -1.65 9.72 9.87
N LEU A 96 -0.80 10.45 10.56
CA LEU A 96 -0.60 11.88 10.37
C LEU A 96 0.83 12.10 9.87
N ARG A 97 1.00 12.97 8.90
CA ARG A 97 2.30 13.36 8.38
C ARG A 97 2.46 14.87 8.47
N MET A 98 3.51 15.33 9.13
CA MET A 98 3.90 16.74 9.09
C MET A 98 4.30 17.09 7.66
N GLY A 99 3.87 18.28 7.19
CA GLY A 99 3.98 18.74 5.80
C GLY A 99 5.31 18.47 5.11
N GLU A 100 5.41 18.68 3.84
CA GLU A 100 6.41 18.18 2.89
C GLU A 100 7.90 18.30 3.27
N LYS A 101 8.25 19.04 4.31
CA LYS A 101 9.64 19.30 4.69
C LYS A 101 10.22 18.33 5.74
N SER A 102 9.43 17.45 6.33
CA SER A 102 9.96 16.51 7.31
C SER A 102 9.71 15.06 6.91
N GLY A 103 10.57 14.49 6.08
CA GLY A 103 10.61 13.06 5.81
C GLY A 103 10.81 12.17 7.05
N ALA A 104 11.07 12.80 8.21
CA ALA A 104 11.25 12.14 9.50
C ALA A 104 9.98 12.05 10.37
N ALA A 105 8.92 12.77 10.03
CA ALA A 105 7.71 12.83 10.86
C ALA A 105 6.60 11.87 10.43
N SER A 106 6.95 10.71 9.91
CA SER A 106 6.02 9.61 9.77
C SER A 106 5.78 9.00 11.14
N ASN A 107 4.60 9.23 11.72
CA ASN A 107 4.17 8.57 12.96
C ASN A 107 3.86 7.08 12.75
N ILE A 108 4.21 6.54 11.60
CA ILE A 108 4.00 5.15 11.25
C ILE A 108 5.25 4.40 11.66
N SER A 109 5.10 3.51 12.61
CA SER A 109 6.11 2.50 12.85
C SER A 109 6.37 1.74 11.55
N PRO A 110 7.61 1.56 11.10
CA PRO A 110 7.94 0.71 9.96
C PRO A 110 7.56 -0.76 10.20
N TYR A 111 7.18 -1.10 11.43
CA TYR A 111 6.68 -2.41 11.78
C TYR A 111 5.15 -2.39 11.85
N PRO A 112 4.46 -3.35 11.24
CA PRO A 112 2.99 -3.46 11.29
C PRO A 112 2.48 -3.95 12.65
N SER A 113 3.25 -3.76 13.73
CA SER A 113 2.70 -3.91 15.06
C SER A 113 1.71 -2.77 15.27
N VAL A 114 0.45 -3.10 15.12
CA VAL A 114 -0.65 -2.26 15.58
C VAL A 114 -0.44 -2.04 17.06
N VAL A 115 0.12 -0.93 17.45
CA VAL A 115 -0.09 -0.41 18.78
C VAL A 115 -1.52 0.14 18.74
N ALA A 116 -2.47 -0.76 18.95
CA ALA A 116 -3.82 -0.42 19.29
C ALA A 116 -3.74 0.49 20.52
N ASN A 117 -4.25 1.71 20.44
CA ASN A 117 -4.31 2.75 21.45
C ASN A 117 -3.30 3.90 21.34
N ARG A 118 -2.88 4.31 20.16
CA ARG A 118 -2.65 5.73 20.01
C ARG A 118 -4.02 6.40 19.84
N GLN A 119 -4.64 6.75 20.95
CA GLN A 119 -5.64 7.81 20.95
C GLN A 119 -4.91 9.06 20.48
N ILE A 120 -5.04 9.36 19.19
CA ILE A 120 -4.72 10.69 18.69
C ILE A 120 -5.84 11.54 19.28
N ASP A 121 -5.54 12.30 20.30
CA ASP A 121 -6.46 13.25 20.90
C ASP A 121 -6.96 14.17 19.78
N GLY A 122 -8.28 14.25 19.58
CA GLY A 122 -8.89 15.12 18.57
C GLY A 122 -8.39 16.56 18.66
N ALA A 123 -8.11 17.04 19.88
CA ALA A 123 -7.52 18.36 20.10
C ALA A 123 -6.10 18.50 19.51
N SER A 124 -5.30 17.42 19.48
CA SER A 124 -3.99 17.43 18.85
C SER A 124 -4.08 17.46 17.34
N VAL A 125 -5.12 16.83 16.77
CA VAL A 125 -5.41 16.86 15.33
C VAL A 125 -5.87 18.24 14.90
N ASP A 126 -6.79 18.84 15.64
CA ASP A 126 -7.31 20.19 15.35
C ASP A 126 -6.22 21.26 15.45
N ASN A 127 -5.33 21.17 16.47
CA ASN A 127 -4.18 22.06 16.58
C ASN A 127 -3.16 21.86 15.46
N ALA A 128 -2.96 20.63 15.00
CA ALA A 128 -2.06 20.33 13.89
C ALA A 128 -2.62 20.86 12.56
N HIS A 129 -3.94 20.77 12.36
CA HIS A 129 -4.62 21.39 11.21
C HIS A 129 -4.54 22.92 11.28
N ALA A 130 -4.70 23.52 12.46
CA ALA A 130 -4.59 24.97 12.65
C ALA A 130 -3.18 25.50 12.35
N LEU A 131 -2.15 24.69 12.57
CA LEU A 131 -0.75 25.01 12.26
C LEU A 131 -0.38 24.78 10.78
N GLY A 132 -1.32 24.32 9.95
CA GLY A 132 -1.17 24.26 8.48
C GLY A 132 -0.14 23.28 7.94
N GLY A 133 0.36 22.36 8.78
CA GLY A 133 1.47 21.50 8.40
C GLY A 133 1.22 20.01 8.47
N VAL A 134 0.08 19.56 8.98
CA VAL A 134 -0.21 18.13 9.14
C VAL A 134 -1.21 17.67 8.10
N LYS A 135 -0.85 16.65 7.33
CA LYS A 135 -1.75 15.99 6.39
C LYS A 135 -2.12 14.62 6.95
N GLU A 136 -3.40 14.30 6.90
CA GLU A 136 -3.84 12.96 7.22
C GLU A 136 -3.43 11.99 6.12
N THR A 137 -2.99 10.80 6.52
CA THR A 137 -2.60 9.74 5.58
C THR A 137 -3.40 8.49 5.86
N SER A 138 -3.73 7.77 4.79
CA SER A 138 -4.21 6.40 4.86
C SER A 138 -3.09 5.47 4.42
N ASN A 139 -2.76 4.50 5.26
CA ASN A 139 -1.67 3.58 5.02
C ASN A 139 -2.20 2.16 4.92
N ILE A 140 -1.64 1.41 3.99
CA ILE A 140 -1.84 -0.02 3.88
C ILE A 140 -0.46 -0.65 3.96
N ALA A 141 -0.25 -1.49 4.96
CA ALA A 141 0.91 -2.37 5.04
C ALA A 141 0.50 -3.73 4.47
N ILE A 142 1.20 -4.18 3.44
CA ILE A 142 1.05 -5.52 2.87
C ILE A 142 2.26 -6.32 3.36
N GLN A 143 2.01 -7.52 3.88
CA GLN A 143 3.03 -8.36 4.50
C GLN A 143 2.96 -9.77 3.94
N PHE A 144 4.13 -10.32 3.61
CA PHE A 144 4.29 -11.73 3.22
C PHE A 144 5.04 -12.46 4.32
N ASN A 145 4.49 -13.60 4.73
CA ASN A 145 5.07 -14.44 5.77
C ASN A 145 5.32 -15.84 5.22
N ASP A 146 6.49 -16.38 5.48
CA ASP A 146 6.82 -17.76 5.15
C ASP A 146 5.83 -18.74 5.83
N SER A 147 5.31 -19.72 5.09
CA SER A 147 4.27 -20.61 5.58
C SER A 147 4.76 -21.57 6.64
N ILE A 148 6.06 -21.88 6.72
CA ILE A 148 6.67 -22.81 7.67
C ILE A 148 7.11 -22.05 8.91
N THR A 149 7.98 -21.07 8.75
CA THR A 149 8.58 -20.32 9.88
C THR A 149 7.64 -19.29 10.48
N LYS A 150 6.59 -18.89 9.74
CA LYS A 150 5.64 -17.82 10.09
C LYS A 150 6.31 -16.44 10.22
N GLN A 151 7.57 -16.32 9.83
CA GLN A 151 8.29 -15.05 9.86
C GLN A 151 7.98 -14.20 8.62
N GLU A 152 8.03 -12.90 8.80
CA GLU A 152 7.94 -11.96 7.70
C GLU A 152 9.13 -12.16 6.76
N VAL A 153 8.85 -12.27 5.47
CA VAL A 153 9.87 -12.40 4.42
C VAL A 153 9.89 -11.21 3.48
N TRP A 154 8.81 -10.42 3.49
CA TRP A 154 8.73 -9.17 2.74
C TRP A 154 7.53 -8.34 3.17
N GLN A 155 7.64 -7.01 3.03
CA GLN A 155 6.55 -6.07 3.26
C GLN A 155 6.63 -4.85 2.35
N VAL A 156 5.50 -4.19 2.17
CA VAL A 156 5.44 -2.86 1.58
C VAL A 156 4.42 -2.00 2.30
N ILE A 157 4.77 -0.74 2.53
CA ILE A 157 3.86 0.27 3.05
C ILE A 157 3.45 1.18 1.90
N ILE A 158 2.15 1.28 1.67
CA ILE A 158 1.52 2.15 0.68
C ILE A 158 0.84 3.27 1.44
N THR A 159 1.29 4.49 1.20
CA THR A 159 0.77 5.70 1.86
C THR A 159 0.06 6.58 0.86
N LYS A 160 -1.17 6.98 1.19
CA LYS A 160 -1.90 8.00 0.45
C LYS A 160 -2.22 9.20 1.34
N PHE A 161 -1.99 10.40 0.83
CA PHE A 161 -2.48 11.63 1.46
C PHE A 161 -4.00 11.74 1.25
N VAL A 162 -4.73 12.00 2.33
CA VAL A 162 -6.18 12.14 2.30
C VAL A 162 -6.51 13.63 2.40
N GLU A 163 -7.15 14.16 1.39
CA GLU A 163 -7.55 15.57 1.35
C GLU A 163 -8.91 15.79 2.04
N ASN A 164 -9.76 14.75 2.07
CA ASN A 164 -11.07 14.82 2.70
C ASN A 164 -11.47 13.46 3.28
N VAL A 165 -11.49 13.36 4.61
CA VAL A 165 -11.80 12.11 5.32
C VAL A 165 -13.28 11.73 5.28
N ASN A 166 -14.16 12.71 5.06
CA ASN A 166 -15.61 12.54 5.17
C ASN A 166 -16.28 12.13 3.84
N GLN A 167 -15.55 12.13 2.73
CA GLN A 167 -16.08 11.75 1.43
C GLN A 167 -15.23 10.66 0.80
N ILE A 168 -15.78 9.45 0.76
CA ILE A 168 -15.18 8.32 0.05
C ILE A 168 -15.83 8.25 -1.32
N ASP A 169 -15.06 8.57 -2.36
CA ASP A 169 -15.40 8.22 -3.74
C ASP A 169 -14.92 6.79 -4.02
N PRO A 170 -15.81 5.80 -4.22
CA PRO A 170 -15.43 4.42 -4.45
C PRO A 170 -14.55 4.23 -5.69
N GLN A 171 -14.78 5.01 -6.75
CA GLN A 171 -13.99 4.93 -8.00
C GLN A 171 -12.58 5.46 -7.78
N GLN A 172 -12.46 6.57 -7.05
CA GLN A 172 -11.16 7.12 -6.71
C GLN A 172 -10.40 6.23 -5.74
N LEU A 173 -11.10 5.59 -4.81
CA LEU A 173 -10.53 4.61 -3.89
C LEU A 173 -9.94 3.42 -4.67
N ASP A 174 -10.72 2.83 -5.57
CA ASP A 174 -10.29 1.71 -6.42
C ASP A 174 -9.04 2.08 -7.22
N LYS A 175 -9.09 3.19 -7.96
CA LYS A 175 -7.95 3.68 -8.75
C LYS A 175 -6.68 3.91 -7.93
N ASN A 176 -6.82 4.47 -6.73
CA ASN A 176 -5.67 4.74 -5.86
C ASN A 176 -5.07 3.46 -5.28
N LEU A 177 -5.93 2.51 -4.87
CA LEU A 177 -5.49 1.21 -4.37
C LEU A 177 -4.79 0.41 -5.47
N SER A 178 -5.40 0.30 -6.65
CA SER A 178 -4.81 -0.40 -7.80
C SER A 178 -3.43 0.15 -8.14
N LYS A 179 -3.31 1.49 -8.25
CA LYS A 179 -2.03 2.13 -8.54
C LYS A 179 -1.00 1.95 -7.43
N GLY A 180 -1.43 2.06 -6.17
CA GLY A 180 -0.54 1.90 -5.02
C GLY A 180 0.00 0.48 -4.91
N ILE A 181 -0.87 -0.51 -5.07
CA ILE A 181 -0.50 -1.93 -4.99
C ILE A 181 0.42 -2.30 -6.15
N ALA A 182 0.07 -1.93 -7.39
CA ALA A 182 0.93 -2.20 -8.55
C ALA A 182 2.34 -1.61 -8.34
N LYS A 183 2.43 -0.34 -7.92
CA LYS A 183 3.70 0.32 -7.63
C LYS A 183 4.45 -0.32 -6.46
N GLY A 184 3.71 -0.73 -5.42
CA GLY A 184 4.29 -1.36 -4.23
C GLY A 184 4.92 -2.71 -4.53
N LEU A 185 4.29 -3.51 -5.39
CA LEU A 185 4.75 -4.84 -5.76
C LEU A 185 5.73 -4.85 -6.95
N ASP A 186 6.02 -3.71 -7.55
CA ASP A 186 6.89 -3.63 -8.74
C ASP A 186 8.27 -4.25 -8.49
N THR A 187 8.83 -4.04 -7.30
CA THR A 187 10.15 -4.56 -6.91
C THR A 187 10.20 -6.06 -6.66
N LEU A 188 9.06 -6.75 -6.51
CA LEU A 188 9.06 -8.19 -6.29
C LEU A 188 9.61 -8.93 -7.51
N PRO A 189 10.49 -9.95 -7.30
CA PRO A 189 10.97 -10.79 -8.38
C PRO A 189 9.83 -11.61 -9.00
N PRO A 190 10.01 -12.14 -10.22
CA PRO A 190 9.13 -13.18 -10.76
C PRO A 190 9.19 -14.46 -9.92
N ALA A 191 8.09 -15.23 -9.92
CA ALA A 191 8.00 -16.47 -9.18
C ALA A 191 9.01 -17.52 -9.66
N GLY A 192 9.64 -18.23 -8.75
CA GLY A 192 10.53 -19.34 -9.06
C GLY A 192 11.91 -18.93 -9.62
N GLN A 193 12.39 -17.72 -9.27
CA GLN A 193 13.73 -17.25 -9.61
C GLN A 193 14.58 -17.12 -8.36
#